data_18b9fe1238dcdceb26e3b7012f622b2d
#
_entry.id   18b9fe1238dcdceb26e3b7012f622b2d
#
_cell.length_a   1.000
_cell.length_b   1.000
_cell.length_c   1.000
_cell.angle_alpha   90.00
_cell.angle_beta   90.00
_cell.angle_gamma   90.00
#
_symmetry.space_group_name_H-M   'P 1'
#
loop_
_entity.id
_entity.type
_entity.pdbx_description
1 polymer ?
#
loop_
_entity_poly.entity_id
_entity_poly.type
_entity_poly.pdbx_seq_one_letter_code
_entity_poly.pdbx_strand_id
1 'polypeptide(L)'
;VGSEMCIRDRYDADAPYFVPETMRADVLLRNMKQQKQYFAVVIDEYGGVTGIITLHDLIEELVGEIDEEEENSAPDIEQIGENQWKISGSASLEKVAESLQLDIPFREYETYGGFLCSVIGRIPNDGEQFECEIGEKASVKVNTVKNHRITDTLLTYKL
;
A
#
# COMPACT_ATOMS: atom_id res chain seq x y z
N VAL A 1 12.46 17.20 25.50
CA VAL A 1 11.45 17.59 24.48
C VAL A 1 10.67 16.38 24.01
N GLY A 2 11.30 15.26 23.70
CA GLY A 2 10.60 14.04 23.30
C GLY A 2 9.79 13.36 24.40
N SER A 3 10.18 13.50 25.66
CA SER A 3 9.47 12.89 26.79
C SER A 3 8.14 13.58 27.12
N GLU A 4 8.03 14.87 26.92
CA GLU A 4 6.80 15.63 27.16
C GLU A 4 5.74 15.35 26.08
N MET A 5 6.12 15.20 24.82
CA MET A 5 5.22 14.77 23.75
C MET A 5 4.71 13.35 23.98
N CYS A 6 5.56 12.43 24.39
CA CYS A 6 5.15 11.05 24.72
C CYS A 6 4.18 10.99 25.90
N ILE A 7 4.33 11.86 26.90
CA ILE A 7 3.42 11.93 28.06
C ILE A 7 2.07 12.53 27.65
N ARG A 8 2.05 13.53 26.79
CA ARG A 8 0.83 14.16 26.30
C ARG A 8 0.01 13.19 25.45
N ASP A 9 0.66 12.46 24.55
CA ASP A 9 0.02 11.42 23.74
C ASP A 9 -0.58 10.28 24.58
N ARG A 10 -0.01 10.01 25.74
CA ARG A 10 -0.53 9.02 26.68
C ARG A 10 -1.87 9.39 27.31
N TYR A 11 -2.12 10.66 27.54
CA TYR A 11 -3.38 11.14 28.13
C TYR A 11 -4.52 11.23 27.13
N ASP A 12 -4.20 11.42 25.86
CA ASP A 12 -5.17 11.53 24.77
C ASP A 12 -5.43 10.22 24.05
N ALA A 13 -4.64 9.17 24.35
CA ALA A 13 -4.81 7.86 23.75
C ALA A 13 -5.88 7.05 24.52
N ASP A 14 -6.76 6.41 23.78
CA ASP A 14 -7.67 5.41 24.33
C ASP A 14 -6.89 4.28 25.02
N ALA A 15 -7.47 3.70 26.06
CA ALA A 15 -6.86 2.59 26.77
C ALA A 15 -6.58 1.43 25.80
N PRO A 16 -5.38 0.81 25.87
CA PRO A 16 -5.07 -0.31 24.99
C PRO A 16 -6.05 -1.47 25.21
N TYR A 17 -6.48 -2.09 24.13
CA TYR A 17 -7.31 -3.28 24.17
C TYR A 17 -6.42 -4.52 24.29
N PHE A 18 -6.39 -5.14 25.47
CA PHE A 18 -5.60 -6.33 25.72
C PHE A 18 -6.43 -7.60 25.48
N VAL A 19 -5.84 -8.56 24.80
CA VAL A 19 -6.46 -9.85 24.52
C VAL A 19 -5.49 -11.00 24.82
N PRO A 20 -5.97 -12.15 25.33
CA PRO A 20 -5.11 -13.32 25.52
C PRO A 20 -4.79 -13.98 24.17
N GLU A 21 -3.62 -14.57 24.06
CA GLU A 21 -3.20 -15.29 22.84
C GLU A 21 -4.07 -16.53 22.53
N THR A 22 -4.79 -17.05 23.53
CA THR A 22 -5.71 -18.17 23.39
C THR A 22 -7.07 -17.78 22.81
N MET A 23 -7.37 -16.48 22.65
CA MET A 23 -8.62 -16.02 22.08
C MET A 23 -8.72 -16.42 20.62
N ARG A 24 -9.89 -16.95 20.20
CA ARG A 24 -10.14 -17.28 18.82
C ARG A 24 -10.27 -16.02 17.95
N ALA A 25 -9.74 -16.09 16.73
CA ALA A 25 -9.75 -14.97 15.81
C ALA A 25 -11.16 -14.46 15.44
N ASP A 26 -12.14 -15.36 15.29
CA ASP A 26 -13.53 -15.02 15.02
C ASP A 26 -14.19 -14.24 16.17
N VAL A 27 -13.93 -14.65 17.41
CA VAL A 27 -14.41 -13.97 18.61
C VAL A 27 -13.73 -12.60 18.76
N LEU A 28 -12.44 -12.54 18.54
CA LEU A 28 -11.68 -11.29 18.58
C LEU A 28 -12.18 -10.28 17.55
N LEU A 29 -12.40 -10.72 16.32
CA LEU A 29 -12.95 -9.87 15.25
C LEU A 29 -14.31 -9.29 15.64
N ARG A 30 -15.19 -10.11 16.20
CA ARG A 30 -16.52 -9.66 16.66
C ARG A 30 -16.39 -8.61 17.77
N ASN A 31 -15.54 -8.86 18.77
CA ASN A 31 -15.34 -7.94 19.86
C ASN A 31 -14.72 -6.62 19.42
N MET A 32 -13.74 -6.66 18.53
CA MET A 32 -13.11 -5.46 17.98
C MET A 32 -14.10 -4.60 17.18
N LYS A 33 -14.96 -5.23 16.40
CA LYS A 33 -16.04 -4.53 15.67
C LYS A 33 -17.06 -3.88 16.61
N GLN A 34 -17.49 -4.59 17.65
CA GLN A 34 -18.46 -4.06 18.62
C GLN A 34 -17.90 -2.88 19.41
N GLN A 35 -16.63 -2.96 19.80
CA GLN A 35 -15.96 -1.93 20.60
C GLN A 35 -15.30 -0.85 19.74
N LYS A 36 -15.37 -0.96 18.44
CA LYS A 36 -14.71 -0.06 17.46
C LYS A 36 -13.20 0.06 17.72
N GLN A 37 -12.56 -1.05 18.07
CA GLN A 37 -11.12 -1.14 18.23
C GLN A 37 -10.48 -1.56 16.92
N TYR A 38 -9.39 -0.89 16.55
CA TYR A 38 -8.68 -1.16 15.30
C TYR A 38 -7.44 -2.01 15.48
N PHE A 39 -6.92 -2.07 16.72
CA PHE A 39 -5.81 -2.96 17.08
C PHE A 39 -5.97 -3.48 18.50
N ALA A 40 -5.33 -4.62 18.79
CA ALA A 40 -5.28 -5.24 20.09
C ALA A 40 -3.85 -5.64 20.46
N VAL A 41 -3.52 -5.55 21.73
CA VAL A 41 -2.25 -6.04 22.26
C VAL A 41 -2.45 -7.46 22.77
N VAL A 42 -1.72 -8.41 22.23
CA VAL A 42 -1.80 -9.83 22.59
C VAL A 42 -0.86 -10.10 23.75
N ILE A 43 -1.41 -10.67 24.82
CA ILE A 43 -0.67 -11.01 26.05
C ILE A 43 -0.69 -12.51 26.30
N ASP A 44 0.40 -13.00 26.89
CA ASP A 44 0.54 -14.38 27.35
C ASP A 44 -0.03 -14.58 28.77
N GLU A 45 0.02 -15.82 29.28
CA GLU A 45 -0.46 -16.17 30.63
C GLU A 45 0.33 -15.53 31.79
N TYR A 46 1.49 -14.98 31.50
CA TYR A 46 2.34 -14.27 32.47
C TYR A 46 2.16 -12.75 32.43
N GLY A 47 1.24 -12.26 31.55
CA GLY A 47 1.01 -10.84 31.33
C GLY A 47 2.06 -10.16 30.42
N GLY A 48 2.94 -10.94 29.80
CA GLY A 48 3.91 -10.44 28.84
C GLY A 48 3.26 -10.17 27.46
N VAL A 49 3.73 -9.12 26.78
CA VAL A 49 3.26 -8.80 25.43
C VAL A 49 3.88 -9.76 24.43
N THR A 50 3.03 -10.52 23.74
CA THR A 50 3.42 -11.44 22.66
C THR A 50 3.50 -10.72 21.32
N GLY A 51 2.60 -9.76 21.09
CA GLY A 51 2.55 -9.01 19.86
C GLY A 51 1.35 -8.07 19.78
N ILE A 52 1.14 -7.53 18.62
CA ILE A 52 0.01 -6.65 18.29
C ILE A 52 -0.72 -7.27 17.09
N ILE A 53 -2.04 -7.25 17.13
CA ILE A 53 -2.88 -7.66 16.01
C ILE A 53 -3.81 -6.51 15.62
N THR A 54 -3.95 -6.28 14.32
CA THR A 54 -4.86 -5.26 13.79
C THR A 54 -6.17 -5.87 13.31
N LEU A 55 -7.22 -5.07 13.23
CA LEU A 55 -8.50 -5.49 12.64
C LEU A 55 -8.32 -5.96 11.19
N HIS A 56 -7.43 -5.30 10.46
CA HIS A 56 -7.08 -5.68 9.08
C HIS A 56 -6.46 -7.09 9.01
N ASP A 57 -5.49 -7.39 9.88
CA ASP A 57 -4.85 -8.72 9.96
C ASP A 57 -5.88 -9.83 10.23
N LEU A 58 -6.87 -9.56 11.09
CA LEU A 58 -7.93 -10.52 11.38
C LEU A 58 -8.86 -10.75 10.20
N ILE A 59 -9.21 -9.70 9.48
CA ILE A 59 -10.06 -9.81 8.28
C ILE A 59 -9.31 -10.60 7.21
N GLU A 60 -8.05 -10.30 7.00
CA GLU A 60 -7.19 -11.00 6.04
C GLU A 60 -7.05 -12.50 6.36
N GLU A 61 -6.80 -12.85 7.61
CA GLU A 61 -6.68 -14.24 8.06
C GLU A 61 -7.99 -15.02 7.94
N LEU A 62 -9.14 -14.42 8.25
CA LEU A 62 -10.44 -15.09 8.25
C LEU A 62 -11.12 -15.17 6.88
N VAL A 63 -10.84 -14.20 6.02
CA VAL A 63 -11.41 -14.12 4.66
C VAL A 63 -10.43 -14.66 3.61
N GLY A 64 -9.19 -14.91 4.01
CA GLY A 64 -8.05 -15.12 3.12
C GLY A 64 -7.50 -13.77 2.68
N GLU A 65 -6.37 -13.80 2.01
CA GLU A 65 -5.91 -12.60 1.32
C GLU A 65 -7.11 -12.05 0.55
N ILE A 66 -7.59 -10.90 0.96
CA ILE A 66 -8.52 -10.17 0.13
C ILE A 66 -7.67 -9.80 -1.07
N ASP A 67 -7.74 -10.65 -2.08
CA ASP A 67 -7.26 -10.27 -3.38
C ASP A 67 -8.02 -8.99 -3.72
N GLU A 68 -7.38 -7.85 -3.53
CA GLU A 68 -7.82 -6.60 -4.13
C GLU A 68 -7.88 -6.73 -5.67
N GLU A 69 -7.62 -7.95 -6.16
CA GLU A 69 -7.58 -8.35 -7.56
C GLU A 69 -8.93 -8.72 -8.17
N GLU A 70 -10.04 -8.77 -7.41
CA GLU A 70 -11.34 -9.14 -7.97
C GLU A 70 -12.40 -8.02 -7.94
N GLU A 71 -12.04 -6.78 -8.16
CA GLU A 71 -13.00 -5.82 -8.68
C GLU A 71 -12.55 -5.31 -10.07
N ASN A 72 -13.00 -6.02 -11.10
CA ASN A 72 -12.84 -5.61 -12.52
C ASN A 72 -11.40 -5.34 -12.91
N SER A 73 -10.60 -6.38 -12.94
CA SER A 73 -9.20 -6.29 -13.35
C SER A 73 -9.07 -5.99 -14.85
N ALA A 74 -9.08 -4.72 -15.17
CA ALA A 74 -8.25 -4.29 -16.28
C ALA A 74 -6.82 -4.76 -15.99
N PRO A 75 -6.10 -5.34 -16.94
CA PRO A 75 -4.75 -5.81 -16.71
C PRO A 75 -3.87 -4.67 -16.20
N ASP A 76 -3.01 -4.93 -15.23
CA ASP A 76 -2.09 -3.93 -14.66
C ASP A 76 -1.21 -3.28 -15.71
N ILE A 77 -0.93 -4.00 -16.79
CA ILE A 77 -0.13 -3.54 -17.94
C ILE A 77 -0.91 -3.87 -19.21
N GLU A 78 -1.34 -2.86 -19.93
CA GLU A 78 -2.09 -2.99 -21.17
C GLU A 78 -1.47 -2.16 -22.28
N GLN A 79 -1.18 -2.78 -23.40
CA GLN A 79 -0.74 -2.06 -24.60
C GLN A 79 -1.96 -1.49 -25.32
N ILE A 80 -2.02 -0.16 -25.43
CA ILE A 80 -3.14 0.55 -26.09
C ILE A 80 -2.77 1.12 -27.45
N GLY A 81 -1.51 1.07 -27.84
CA GLY A 81 -1.01 1.55 -29.12
C GLY A 81 0.37 0.99 -29.42
N GLU A 82 0.93 1.29 -30.58
CA GLU A 82 2.26 0.79 -30.97
C GLU A 82 3.36 1.16 -29.98
N ASN A 83 3.29 2.36 -29.41
CA ASN A 83 4.27 2.89 -28.47
C ASN A 83 3.64 3.39 -27.18
N GLN A 84 2.42 2.96 -26.87
CA GLN A 84 1.66 3.42 -25.71
C GLN A 84 1.17 2.27 -24.86
N TRP A 85 1.38 2.40 -23.56
CA TRP A 85 1.03 1.42 -22.55
C TRP A 85 0.28 2.09 -21.41
N LYS A 86 -0.85 1.50 -21.02
CA LYS A 86 -1.55 1.86 -19.80
C LYS A 86 -1.04 0.96 -18.67
N ILE A 87 -0.51 1.57 -17.62
CA ILE A 87 0.12 0.84 -16.51
C ILE A 87 -0.49 1.32 -15.20
N SER A 88 -0.95 0.38 -14.37
CA SER A 88 -1.38 0.65 -13.00
C SER A 88 -0.20 0.97 -12.12
N GLY A 89 -0.36 1.95 -11.21
CA GLY A 89 0.67 2.27 -10.21
C GLY A 89 0.96 1.14 -9.23
N SER A 90 0.03 0.22 -9.02
CA SER A 90 0.19 -0.97 -8.18
C SER A 90 0.91 -2.13 -8.88
N ALA A 91 1.13 -2.04 -10.21
CA ALA A 91 1.85 -3.06 -10.94
C ALA A 91 3.24 -3.32 -10.38
N SER A 92 3.67 -4.58 -10.37
CA SER A 92 5.04 -4.94 -9.98
C SER A 92 6.04 -4.31 -10.95
N LEU A 93 7.04 -3.62 -10.42
CA LEU A 93 8.07 -2.97 -11.24
C LEU A 93 8.87 -3.99 -12.05
N GLU A 94 9.09 -5.18 -11.52
CA GLU A 94 9.73 -6.29 -12.22
C GLU A 94 8.95 -6.70 -13.47
N LYS A 95 7.63 -6.87 -13.35
CA LYS A 95 6.75 -7.19 -14.50
C LYS A 95 6.75 -6.06 -15.54
N VAL A 96 6.77 -4.81 -15.10
CA VAL A 96 6.86 -3.65 -16.01
C VAL A 96 8.20 -3.65 -16.75
N ALA A 97 9.31 -3.87 -16.04
CA ALA A 97 10.64 -3.94 -16.64
C ALA A 97 10.75 -5.05 -17.70
N GLU A 98 10.23 -6.24 -17.41
CA GLU A 98 10.22 -7.37 -18.33
C GLU A 98 9.32 -7.14 -19.54
N SER A 99 8.08 -6.68 -19.33
CA SER A 99 7.09 -6.50 -20.39
C SER A 99 7.48 -5.41 -21.39
N LEU A 100 8.15 -4.36 -20.89
CA LEU A 100 8.52 -3.19 -21.67
C LEU A 100 9.99 -3.16 -22.06
N GLN A 101 10.78 -4.14 -21.61
CA GLN A 101 12.23 -4.20 -21.82
C GLN A 101 12.93 -2.87 -21.44
N LEU A 102 12.47 -2.27 -20.34
CA LEU A 102 13.06 -1.06 -19.81
C LEU A 102 14.15 -1.38 -18.81
N ASP A 103 15.26 -0.66 -18.91
CA ASP A 103 16.33 -0.70 -17.92
C ASP A 103 15.98 0.21 -16.74
N ILE A 104 15.25 -0.35 -15.78
CA ILE A 104 14.80 0.33 -14.57
C ILE A 104 15.25 -0.45 -13.33
N PRO A 105 15.48 0.22 -12.18
CA PRO A 105 16.00 -0.45 -10.98
C PRO A 105 14.90 -1.23 -10.23
N PHE A 106 14.37 -2.29 -10.85
CA PHE A 106 13.27 -3.10 -10.31
C PHE A 106 13.62 -3.82 -8.99
N ARG A 107 14.89 -3.91 -8.64
CA ARG A 107 15.33 -4.47 -7.35
C ARG A 107 15.25 -3.49 -6.18
N GLU A 108 15.18 -2.20 -6.47
CA GLU A 108 15.15 -1.15 -5.46
C GLU A 108 13.72 -0.72 -5.09
N TYR A 109 12.77 -0.96 -5.99
CA TYR A 109 11.36 -0.57 -5.81
C TYR A 109 10.43 -1.73 -6.14
N GLU A 110 9.44 -1.94 -5.32
CA GLU A 110 8.47 -3.03 -5.46
C GLU A 110 7.39 -2.70 -6.50
N THR A 111 6.89 -1.48 -6.46
CA THR A 111 5.79 -1.04 -7.33
C THR A 111 6.21 0.03 -8.34
N TYR A 112 5.51 0.06 -9.47
CA TYR A 112 5.69 1.07 -10.51
C TYR A 112 5.40 2.50 -9.99
N GLY A 113 4.32 2.67 -9.22
CA GLY A 113 3.98 3.95 -8.60
C GLY A 113 5.06 4.44 -7.62
N GLY A 114 5.62 3.56 -6.81
CA GLY A 114 6.72 3.87 -5.91
C GLY A 114 7.97 4.33 -6.65
N PHE A 115 8.31 3.68 -7.75
CA PHE A 115 9.41 4.09 -8.62
C PHE A 115 9.17 5.48 -9.24
N LEU A 116 7.96 5.77 -9.72
CA LEU A 116 7.63 7.09 -10.27
C LEU A 116 7.72 8.20 -9.21
N CYS A 117 7.30 7.95 -7.97
CA CYS A 117 7.50 8.89 -6.86
C CYS A 117 8.99 9.20 -6.62
N SER A 118 9.83 8.19 -6.74
CA SER A 118 11.29 8.36 -6.68
C SER A 118 11.84 9.22 -7.82
N VAL A 119 11.35 9.01 -9.04
CA VAL A 119 11.76 9.79 -10.22
C VAL A 119 11.44 11.28 -10.06
N ILE A 120 10.26 11.61 -9.54
CA ILE A 120 9.86 13.00 -9.29
C ILE A 120 10.41 13.57 -7.98
N GLY A 121 10.96 12.72 -7.10
CA GLY A 121 11.56 13.13 -5.82
C GLY A 121 10.57 13.61 -4.76
N ARG A 122 9.27 13.31 -4.91
CA ARG A 122 8.22 13.69 -3.96
C ARG A 122 7.03 12.74 -4.02
N ILE A 123 6.16 12.83 -3.03
CA ILE A 123 4.87 12.14 -3.02
C ILE A 123 3.82 13.09 -3.62
N PRO A 124 3.08 12.68 -4.67
CA PRO A 124 2.06 13.53 -5.28
C PRO A 124 0.84 13.70 -4.39
N ASN A 125 0.11 14.79 -4.59
CA ASN A 125 -1.17 15.03 -3.92
C ASN A 125 -2.32 14.34 -4.64
N ASP A 126 -3.39 14.07 -3.92
CA ASP A 126 -4.60 13.48 -4.49
C ASP A 126 -5.18 14.36 -5.61
N GLY A 127 -5.53 13.72 -6.72
CA GLY A 127 -6.06 14.40 -7.90
C GLY A 127 -4.99 15.12 -8.76
N GLU A 128 -3.73 15.05 -8.38
CA GLU A 128 -2.64 15.66 -9.16
C GLU A 128 -2.40 14.90 -10.47
N GLN A 129 -2.16 15.64 -11.53
CA GLN A 129 -1.75 15.12 -12.83
C GLN A 129 -0.41 15.72 -13.22
N PHE A 130 0.52 14.89 -13.64
CA PHE A 130 1.85 15.34 -14.04
C PHE A 130 2.47 14.39 -15.06
N GLU A 131 3.55 14.83 -15.67
CA GLU A 131 4.37 14.03 -16.58
C GLU A 131 5.78 13.88 -16.03
N CYS A 132 6.37 12.73 -16.22
CA CYS A 132 7.77 12.47 -15.90
C CYS A 132 8.42 11.59 -16.97
N GLU A 133 9.73 11.53 -16.97
CA GLU A 133 10.49 10.75 -17.94
C GLU A 133 11.22 9.60 -17.25
N ILE A 134 11.18 8.43 -17.88
CA ILE A 134 11.96 7.26 -17.46
C ILE A 134 13.12 7.10 -18.45
N GLY A 135 14.31 7.49 -18.00
CA GLY A 135 15.48 7.50 -18.86
C GLY A 135 15.29 8.41 -20.09
N GLU A 136 15.93 8.07 -21.19
CA GLU A 136 15.82 8.85 -22.44
C GLU A 136 14.73 8.34 -23.38
N LYS A 137 14.15 7.17 -23.09
CA LYS A 137 13.32 6.40 -24.04
C LYS A 137 11.82 6.46 -23.78
N ALA A 138 11.39 6.81 -22.59
CA ALA A 138 9.98 6.76 -22.24
C ALA A 138 9.53 8.00 -21.46
N SER A 139 8.31 8.45 -21.78
CA SER A 139 7.61 9.49 -21.05
C SER A 139 6.38 8.90 -20.39
N VAL A 140 6.11 9.25 -19.16
CA VAL A 140 4.97 8.77 -18.40
C VAL A 140 4.09 9.94 -18.00
N LYS A 141 2.81 9.83 -18.32
CA LYS A 141 1.77 10.74 -17.86
C LYS A 141 0.98 10.08 -16.74
N VAL A 142 0.98 10.69 -15.56
CA VAL A 142 0.16 10.25 -14.43
C VAL A 142 -1.21 10.91 -14.52
N ASN A 143 -2.25 10.09 -14.68
CA ASN A 143 -3.62 10.56 -14.86
C ASN A 143 -4.38 10.66 -13.53
N THR A 144 -4.14 9.73 -12.61
CA THR A 144 -4.89 9.64 -11.36
C THR A 144 -3.98 9.34 -10.18
N VAL A 145 -4.16 10.10 -9.10
CA VAL A 145 -3.53 9.89 -7.79
C VAL A 145 -4.63 9.82 -6.74
N LYS A 146 -4.66 8.75 -5.95
CA LYS A 146 -5.59 8.56 -4.83
C LYS A 146 -4.84 8.12 -3.58
N ASN A 147 -5.17 8.72 -2.44
CA ASN A 147 -4.50 8.42 -1.16
C ASN A 147 -2.98 8.53 -1.24
N HIS A 148 -2.49 9.55 -1.94
CA HIS A 148 -1.06 9.77 -2.23
C HIS A 148 -0.37 8.65 -3.02
N ARG A 149 -1.15 7.78 -3.67
CA ARG A 149 -0.66 6.70 -4.52
C ARG A 149 -1.01 6.96 -5.98
N ILE A 150 -0.05 6.74 -6.84
CA ILE A 150 -0.27 6.76 -8.29
C ILE A 150 -1.07 5.53 -8.68
N THR A 151 -2.22 5.71 -9.33
CA THR A 151 -3.13 4.61 -9.68
C THR A 151 -3.22 4.36 -11.17
N ASP A 152 -3.31 5.39 -11.99
CA ASP A 152 -3.44 5.26 -13.45
C ASP A 152 -2.39 6.08 -14.18
N THR A 153 -1.68 5.44 -15.08
CA THR A 153 -0.60 6.06 -15.85
C THR A 153 -0.63 5.65 -17.31
N LEU A 154 -0.11 6.51 -18.16
CA LEU A 154 0.11 6.27 -19.58
C LEU A 154 1.60 6.42 -19.88
N LEU A 155 2.24 5.34 -20.34
CA LEU A 155 3.62 5.36 -20.79
C LEU A 155 3.67 5.47 -22.32
N THR A 156 4.49 6.36 -22.81
CA THR A 156 4.74 6.53 -24.24
C THR A 156 6.24 6.41 -24.53
N TYR A 157 6.62 5.53 -25.45
CA TYR A 157 7.98 5.47 -25.94
C TYR A 157 8.28 6.67 -26.83
N LYS A 158 9.45 7.24 -26.62
CA LYS A 158 10.01 8.25 -27.53
C LYS A 158 10.70 7.52 -28.69
N LEU A 159 10.27 7.82 -29.87
CA LEU A 159 10.92 7.36 -31.09
C LEU A 159 12.23 8.12 -31.37
#